data_a9dc783ce030ab8c9d74998ae1210376
#
_entry.id   a9dc783ce030ab8c9d74998ae1210376
#
_cell.length_a   1.000
_cell.length_b   1.000
_cell.length_c   1.000
_cell.angle_alpha   90.00
_cell.angle_beta   90.00
_cell.angle_gamma   90.00
#
_symmetry.space_group_name_H-M   'P 1'
#
loop_
_entity.id
_entity.type
_entity.pdbx_description
1 polymer ?
#
loop_
_entity_poly.entity_id
_entity_poly.type
_entity_poly.pdbx_seq_one_letter_code
_entity_poly.pdbx_strand_id
1 'polypeptide(L)' 'MSTSTTKNGGRVMNNKEIRAAISNAKLKYWQVAEALSMSDGAFSRKLRKEFSPEEKKAVLQVIQQLAKEAV' A
#
# COMPACT_ATOMS: atom_id res chain seq x y z
N MET A 1 -18.61 7.49 10.62
CA MET A 1 -18.08 7.38 10.66
C MET A 1 -17.34 6.90 10.90
N SER A 2 -17.28 6.79 11.00
CA SER A 2 -16.56 6.46 11.16
C SER A 2 -15.89 5.96 11.56
N THR A 3 -15.96 6.08 11.85
CA THR A 3 -15.32 5.71 12.34
C THR A 3 -14.86 4.87 12.66
N SER A 4 -15.11 4.65 12.80
CA SER A 4 -14.73 3.99 13.24
C SER A 4 -14.00 3.36 13.32
N THR A 5 -13.72 3.35 13.19
CA THR A 5 -13.03 2.82 13.22
C THR A 5 -12.12 2.55 13.89
N THR A 6 -12.01 2.76 14.17
CA THR A 6 -11.19 2.72 14.89
C THR A 6 -11.13 1.92 15.84
N LYS A 7 -11.73 1.56 16.11
CA LYS A 7 -11.75 0.94 16.98
C LYS A 7 -11.48 -0.25 16.87
N ASN A 8 -11.12 -0.76 16.51
CA ASN A 8 -10.94 -1.81 16.41
C ASN A 8 -10.11 -2.38 17.13
N GLY A 9 -10.19 -2.28 17.98
CA GLY A 9 -9.63 -2.98 18.83
C GLY A 9 -8.24 -3.10 18.93
N GLY A 10 -7.54 -2.36 19.00
CA GLY A 10 -6.16 -2.50 19.19
C GLY A 10 -5.40 -3.10 18.06
N ARG A 11 -6.12 -3.48 17.06
CA ARG A 11 -5.45 -4.03 15.92
C ARG A 11 -5.23 -2.93 14.95
N VAL A 12 -3.98 -2.62 14.68
CA VAL A 12 -3.62 -1.55 13.76
C VAL A 12 -3.14 -2.16 12.46
N MET A 13 -3.71 -1.70 11.36
CA MET A 13 -3.27 -2.13 10.06
C MET A 13 -2.32 -1.07 9.51
N ASN A 14 -1.04 -1.40 9.49
CA ASN A 14 -0.05 -0.45 8.99
C ASN A 14 -0.22 -0.27 7.50
N ASN A 15 0.06 0.95 7.03
CA ASN A 15 0.00 1.29 5.61
C ASN A 15 -1.37 1.04 5.01
N LYS A 16 -2.39 1.34 5.79
CA LYS A 16 -3.75 1.13 5.40
C LYS A 16 -4.08 1.81 4.08
N GLU A 17 -3.61 3.03 3.91
CA GLU A 17 -3.85 3.79 2.69
C GLU A 17 -3.22 3.12 1.48
N ILE A 18 -2.03 2.58 1.66
CA ILE A 18 -1.34 1.91 0.57
C ILE A 18 -2.06 0.63 0.20
N ARG A 19 -2.45 -0.15 1.20
CA ARG A 19 -3.18 -1.38 0.94
C ARG A 19 -4.50 -1.11 0.22
N ALA A 20 -5.19 -0.06 0.64
CA ALA A 20 -6.45 0.33 0.01
C ALA A 20 -6.22 0.79 -1.42
N ALA A 21 -5.16 1.54 -1.66
CA ALA A 21 -4.85 2.03 -3.00
C ALA A 21 -4.57 0.88 -3.96
N ILE A 22 -3.82 -0.11 -3.50
CA ILE A 22 -3.52 -1.27 -4.33
C ILE A 22 -4.80 -2.02 -4.66
N SER A 23 -5.64 -2.21 -3.66
CA SER A 23 -6.89 -2.92 -3.84
C SER A 23 -7.83 -2.18 -4.79
N ASN A 24 -7.95 -0.86 -4.61
CA ASN A 24 -8.82 -0.05 -5.44
C ASN A 24 -8.35 -0.01 -6.89
N ALA A 25 -7.05 -0.08 -7.09
CA ALA A 25 -6.49 -0.09 -8.44
C ALA A 25 -6.51 -1.49 -9.05
N LYS A 26 -6.92 -2.48 -8.27
CA LYS A 26 -6.98 -3.88 -8.69
C LYS A 26 -5.62 -4.40 -9.09
N LEU A 27 -4.61 -3.94 -8.39
CA LEU A 27 -3.25 -4.39 -8.61
C LEU A 27 -2.91 -5.48 -7.62
N LYS A 28 -1.84 -6.18 -7.92
CA LYS A 28 -1.31 -7.18 -7.00
C LYS A 28 -0.08 -6.62 -6.33
N TYR A 29 0.19 -7.11 -5.14
CA TYR A 29 1.32 -6.62 -4.38
C TYR A 29 2.63 -6.81 -5.12
N TRP A 30 2.78 -7.93 -5.83
CA TRP A 30 4.03 -8.17 -6.55
C TRP A 30 4.24 -7.16 -7.68
N GLN A 31 3.16 -6.65 -8.26
CA GLN A 31 3.28 -5.64 -9.30
C GLN A 31 3.87 -4.36 -8.74
N VAL A 32 3.39 -3.95 -7.57
CA VAL A 32 3.90 -2.75 -6.93
C VAL A 32 5.34 -2.97 -6.48
N ALA A 33 5.63 -4.14 -5.93
CA ALA A 33 6.98 -4.45 -5.50
C ALA A 33 7.96 -4.39 -6.67
N GLU A 34 7.57 -4.96 -7.78
CA GLU A 34 8.42 -4.96 -8.95
C GLU A 34 8.70 -3.55 -9.44
N ALA A 35 7.68 -2.69 -9.45
CA ALA A 35 7.84 -1.31 -9.85
C ALA A 35 8.77 -0.56 -8.92
N LEU A 36 8.84 -1.00 -7.67
CA LEU A 36 9.73 -0.40 -6.68
C LEU A 36 11.10 -1.07 -6.65
N SER A 37 11.34 -2.00 -7.56
CA SER A 37 12.61 -2.72 -7.65
C SER A 37 12.90 -3.55 -6.41
N MET A 38 11.88 -4.18 -5.88
CA MET A 38 12.08 -5.05 -4.72
C MET A 38 11.27 -6.31 -4.89
N SER A 39 11.65 -7.34 -4.15
CA SER A 39 10.93 -8.60 -4.22
C SER A 39 9.59 -8.49 -3.50
N ASP A 40 8.70 -9.40 -3.84
CA ASP A 40 7.40 -9.46 -3.20
C ASP A 40 7.54 -9.64 -1.69
N GLY A 41 8.46 -10.50 -1.28
CA GLY A 41 8.69 -10.73 0.14
C GLY A 41 9.22 -9.51 0.86
N ALA A 42 10.11 -8.77 0.19
CA ALA A 42 10.65 -7.56 0.79
C ALA A 42 9.56 -6.51 0.95
N PHE A 43 8.72 -6.37 -0.05
CA PHE A 43 7.62 -5.42 0.02
C PHE A 43 6.65 -5.79 1.13
N SER A 44 6.31 -7.06 1.23
CA SER A 44 5.43 -7.53 2.29
C SER A 44 5.98 -7.20 3.67
N ARG A 45 7.27 -7.38 3.85
CA ARG A 45 7.91 -7.05 5.11
C ARG A 45 7.83 -5.57 5.41
N LYS A 46 8.07 -4.75 4.39
CA LYS A 46 8.00 -3.31 4.58
C LYS A 46 6.59 -2.88 4.95
N LEU A 47 5.59 -3.55 4.43
CA LEU A 47 4.22 -3.20 4.73
C LEU A 47 3.83 -3.46 6.17
N ARG A 48 4.61 -4.24 6.88
CA ARG A 48 4.34 -4.50 8.29
C ARG A 48 4.72 -3.33 9.17
N LYS A 49 5.54 -2.43 8.65
CA LYS A 49 5.90 -1.22 9.36
C LYS A 49 5.32 -0.04 8.64
N GLU A 50 4.85 0.92 9.40
CA GLU A 50 4.29 2.11 8.81
C GLU A 50 5.36 2.84 8.01
N PHE A 51 5.06 3.16 6.78
CA PHE A 51 5.99 3.92 5.93
C PHE A 51 6.08 5.35 6.41
N SER A 52 7.23 5.96 6.19
CA SER A 52 7.36 7.39 6.42
C SER A 52 6.48 8.12 5.40
N PRO A 53 6.14 9.38 5.66
CA PRO A 53 5.32 10.13 4.71
C PRO A 53 5.93 10.18 3.31
N GLU A 54 7.24 10.26 3.22
CA GLU A 54 7.91 10.29 1.93
C GLU A 54 7.81 8.97 1.20
N GLU A 55 8.03 7.90 1.92
CA GLU A 55 7.90 6.57 1.34
C GLU A 55 6.48 6.30 0.89
N LYS A 56 5.54 6.70 1.73
CA LYS A 56 4.14 6.51 1.43
C LYS A 56 3.77 7.23 0.13
N LYS A 57 4.24 8.45 -0.01
CA LYS A 57 3.98 9.24 -1.20
C LYS A 57 4.55 8.57 -2.45
N ALA A 58 5.78 8.09 -2.34
CA ALA A 58 6.42 7.43 -3.48
C ALA A 58 5.67 6.19 -3.90
N VAL A 59 5.25 5.39 -2.93
CA VAL A 59 4.53 4.17 -3.23
C VAL A 59 3.17 4.49 -3.86
N LEU A 60 2.48 5.49 -3.33
CA LEU A 60 1.19 5.88 -3.89
C LEU A 60 1.33 6.37 -5.32
N GLN A 61 2.40 7.08 -5.63
CA GLN A 61 2.63 7.52 -6.99
C GLN A 61 2.84 6.34 -7.94
N VAL A 62 3.59 5.35 -7.48
CA VAL A 62 3.81 4.13 -8.26
C VAL A 62 2.49 3.42 -8.51
N ILE A 63 1.65 3.33 -7.49
CA ILE A 63 0.36 2.68 -7.64
C ILE A 63 -0.49 3.40 -8.67
N GLN A 64 -0.51 4.72 -8.62
CA GLN A 64 -1.28 5.49 -9.59
C GLN A 64 -0.76 5.28 -11.01
N GLN A 65 0.55 5.24 -11.14
CA GLN A 65 1.17 5.02 -12.44
C GLN A 65 0.77 3.66 -13.01
N LEU A 66 0.86 2.63 -12.18
CA LEU A 66 0.49 1.29 -12.61
C LEU A 66 -0.98 1.19 -12.96
N ALA A 67 -1.81 1.87 -12.19
CA ALA A 67 -3.25 1.86 -12.44
C ALA A 67 -3.57 2.47 -13.79
N LYS A 68 -2.86 3.53 -14.14
CA LYS A 68 -3.01 4.16 -15.44
C LYS A 68 -2.62 3.22 -16.57
N GLU A 69 -1.52 2.54 -16.38
CA GLU A 69 -1.01 1.66 -17.42
C GLU A 69 -1.86 0.42 -17.59
N ALA A 70 -2.59 0.05 -16.56
CA ALA A 70 -3.39 -1.16 -16.59
C ALA A 70 -4.74 -0.97 -17.29
N VAL A 71 -5.10 0.22 -17.63
CA VAL A 71 -6.39 0.51 -18.24
C VAL A 71 -6.50 -0.01 -19.67
#